data_b33ae47bf36a2015d8d9841a6fa69412
#
_entry.id   b33ae47bf36a2015d8d9841a6fa69412
#
_cell.length_a   1.000
_cell.length_b   1.000
_cell.length_c   1.000
_cell.angle_alpha   90.00
_cell.angle_beta   90.00
_cell.angle_gamma   90.00
#
_symmetry.space_group_name_H-M   'P 1'
#
loop_
_entity.id
_entity.type
_entity.pdbx_description
1 polymer ?
#
loop_
_entity_poly.entity_id
_entity_poly.type
_entity_poly.pdbx_seq_one_letter_code
_entity_poly.pdbx_strand_id
1 'polypeptide(L)'
;MASKSTSFSLPELMRDEIDVLVESGEYSSRSDVMRNAFRDFLRSNPEKMIRTAVELYRKDKVSLMRGAEIAEMDIESFKDELEKREILIKTDSGDSEELEKV
;
A
#
# COMPACT_ATOMS: atom_id res chain seq x y z
N MET A 1 9.22 15.26 -2.86
CA MET A 1 9.69 14.76 -1.77
C MET A 1 10.38 13.48 -1.96
N ALA A 2 11.40 13.31 -1.42
CA ALA A 2 12.16 12.12 -1.58
C ALA A 2 11.68 11.08 -0.60
N SER A 3 11.67 9.86 -1.04
CA SER A 3 11.36 8.80 -0.12
C SER A 3 12.63 8.44 0.62
N LYS A 4 12.46 7.95 1.80
CA LYS A 4 13.58 7.51 2.61
C LYS A 4 13.99 6.12 2.21
N SER A 5 15.28 5.87 2.21
CA SER A 5 15.80 4.53 1.98
C SER A 5 15.54 3.67 3.20
N THR A 6 15.29 2.41 2.93
CA THR A 6 15.14 1.42 3.98
C THR A 6 16.06 0.26 3.67
N SER A 7 16.78 -0.20 4.68
CA SER A 7 17.66 -1.34 4.53
C SER A 7 17.07 -2.54 5.21
N PHE A 8 17.24 -3.71 4.60
CA PHE A 8 16.82 -4.97 5.18
C PHE A 8 18.00 -5.89 5.31
N SER A 9 17.99 -6.68 6.37
CA SER A 9 18.97 -7.74 6.54
C SER A 9 18.33 -9.03 6.04
N LEU A 10 18.90 -9.61 5.01
CA LEU A 10 18.38 -10.81 4.40
C LEU A 10 19.43 -11.93 4.48
N PRO A 11 18.98 -13.19 4.62
CA PRO A 11 19.92 -14.30 4.52
C PRO A 11 20.65 -14.25 3.19
N GLU A 12 21.89 -14.69 3.18
CA GLU A 12 22.72 -14.62 2.00
C GLU A 12 22.09 -15.32 0.80
N LEU A 13 21.53 -16.50 1.02
CA LEU A 13 20.91 -17.24 -0.07
C LEU A 13 19.74 -16.47 -0.67
N MET A 14 18.94 -15.82 0.16
CA MET A 14 17.81 -15.04 -0.34
C MET A 14 18.30 -13.87 -1.17
N ARG A 15 19.39 -13.25 -0.75
CA ARG A 15 19.97 -12.15 -1.51
C ARG A 15 20.44 -12.65 -2.87
N ASP A 16 21.04 -13.83 -2.89
CA ASP A 16 21.50 -14.43 -4.15
C ASP A 16 20.31 -14.73 -5.06
N GLU A 17 19.22 -15.20 -4.51
CA GLU A 17 18.01 -15.47 -5.27
C GLU A 17 17.49 -14.19 -5.93
N ILE A 18 17.48 -13.11 -5.16
CA ILE A 18 17.05 -11.82 -5.71
C ILE A 18 17.98 -11.37 -6.81
N ASP A 19 19.29 -11.55 -6.62
CA ASP A 19 20.27 -11.13 -7.62
C ASP A 19 20.11 -11.90 -8.94
N VAL A 20 19.73 -13.17 -8.85
CA VAL A 20 19.49 -13.94 -10.07
C VAL A 20 18.34 -13.32 -10.86
N LEU A 21 17.30 -12.87 -10.19
CA LEU A 21 16.18 -12.24 -10.88
C LEU A 21 16.57 -10.93 -11.53
N VAL A 22 17.44 -10.17 -10.87
CA VAL A 22 17.94 -8.93 -11.47
C VAL A 22 18.81 -9.23 -12.68
N GLU A 23 19.71 -10.21 -12.54
CA GLU A 23 20.62 -10.56 -13.62
C GLU A 23 19.89 -11.13 -14.84
N SER A 24 18.73 -11.74 -14.62
CA SER A 24 17.94 -12.27 -15.73
C SER A 24 17.33 -11.18 -16.59
N GLY A 25 17.33 -9.95 -16.11
CA GLY A 25 16.79 -8.83 -16.87
C GLY A 25 15.32 -8.55 -16.61
N GLU A 26 14.67 -9.37 -15.78
CA GLU A 26 13.25 -9.17 -15.49
C GLU A 26 13.02 -7.99 -14.57
N TYR A 27 13.99 -7.68 -13.72
CA TYR A 27 13.86 -6.60 -12.76
C TYR A 27 15.08 -5.70 -12.84
N SER A 28 14.88 -4.41 -12.61
CA SER A 28 15.96 -3.45 -12.80
C SER A 28 16.92 -3.37 -11.61
N SER A 29 16.50 -3.83 -10.45
CA SER A 29 17.32 -3.73 -9.25
C SER A 29 16.71 -4.59 -8.15
N ARG A 30 17.47 -4.76 -7.06
CA ARG A 30 16.96 -5.46 -5.89
C ARG A 30 15.71 -4.77 -5.36
N SER A 31 15.73 -3.44 -5.33
CA SER A 31 14.56 -2.69 -4.87
C SER A 31 13.34 -2.97 -5.74
N ASP A 32 13.57 -3.11 -7.04
CA ASP A 32 12.48 -3.40 -7.96
C ASP A 32 11.88 -4.78 -7.66
N VAL A 33 12.74 -5.78 -7.41
CA VAL A 33 12.27 -7.10 -7.03
C VAL A 33 11.42 -7.02 -5.75
N MET A 34 11.92 -6.29 -4.76
CA MET A 34 11.23 -6.21 -3.47
C MET A 34 9.89 -5.50 -3.61
N ARG A 35 9.84 -4.42 -4.37
CA ARG A 35 8.58 -3.71 -4.57
C ARG A 35 7.55 -4.59 -5.25
N ASN A 36 7.98 -5.32 -6.28
CA ASN A 36 7.07 -6.21 -6.99
C ASN A 36 6.62 -7.37 -6.11
N ALA A 37 7.54 -7.94 -5.34
CA ALA A 37 7.21 -9.04 -4.45
C ALA A 37 6.19 -8.61 -3.41
N PHE A 38 6.37 -7.42 -2.84
CA PHE A 38 5.46 -6.93 -1.82
C PHE A 38 4.08 -6.66 -2.41
N ARG A 39 4.05 -6.07 -3.60
CA ARG A 39 2.78 -5.80 -4.28
C ARG A 39 2.04 -7.10 -4.57
N ASP A 40 2.76 -8.11 -5.06
CA ASP A 40 2.16 -9.41 -5.33
C ASP A 40 1.66 -10.06 -4.07
N PHE A 41 2.43 -9.92 -2.98
CA PHE A 41 2.02 -10.45 -1.68
C PHE A 41 0.68 -9.86 -1.25
N LEU A 42 0.54 -8.55 -1.36
CA LEU A 42 -0.71 -7.91 -0.95
C LEU A 42 -1.88 -8.34 -1.83
N ARG A 43 -1.65 -8.44 -3.14
CA ARG A 43 -2.72 -8.86 -4.04
C ARG A 43 -3.14 -10.29 -3.80
N SER A 44 -2.23 -11.12 -3.37
CA SER A 44 -2.54 -12.50 -3.03
C SER A 44 -3.20 -12.62 -1.66
N ASN A 45 -3.20 -11.55 -0.90
CA ASN A 45 -3.76 -11.53 0.45
C ASN A 45 -4.66 -10.32 0.62
N PRO A 46 -5.85 -10.35 0.00
CA PRO A 46 -6.72 -9.16 -0.01
C PRO A 46 -7.05 -8.61 1.37
N GLU A 47 -7.20 -9.49 2.34
CA GLU A 47 -7.50 -9.04 3.69
C GLU A 47 -6.35 -8.20 4.26
N LYS A 48 -5.12 -8.62 4.00
CA LYS A 48 -3.96 -7.86 4.45
C LYS A 48 -3.85 -6.54 3.69
N MET A 49 -4.17 -6.57 2.41
CA MET A 49 -4.12 -5.35 1.59
C MET A 49 -5.12 -4.32 2.11
N ILE A 50 -6.35 -4.75 2.37
CA ILE A 50 -7.39 -3.84 2.85
C ILE A 50 -7.03 -3.31 4.24
N ARG A 51 -6.59 -4.19 5.13
CA ARG A 51 -6.21 -3.78 6.47
C ARG A 51 -5.07 -2.75 6.43
N THR A 52 -4.10 -2.98 5.55
CA THR A 52 -2.99 -2.04 5.42
C THR A 52 -3.48 -0.67 4.98
N ALA A 53 -4.34 -0.63 3.97
CA ALA A 53 -4.87 0.64 3.47
C ALA A 53 -5.68 1.35 4.55
N VAL A 54 -6.51 0.60 5.26
CA VAL A 54 -7.34 1.16 6.32
C VAL A 54 -6.47 1.77 7.42
N GLU A 55 -5.43 1.04 7.85
CA GLU A 55 -4.56 1.54 8.91
C GLU A 55 -3.78 2.76 8.47
N LEU A 56 -3.32 2.79 7.22
CA LEU A 56 -2.63 3.96 6.72
C LEU A 56 -3.54 5.18 6.73
N TYR A 57 -4.80 4.99 6.34
CA TYR A 57 -5.76 6.08 6.39
C TYR A 57 -6.01 6.51 7.83
N ARG A 58 -6.20 5.55 8.73
CA ARG A 58 -6.47 5.88 10.13
C ARG A 58 -5.33 6.68 10.73
N LYS A 59 -4.10 6.40 10.31
CA LYS A 59 -2.92 7.09 10.81
C LYS A 59 -2.60 8.38 10.06
N ASP A 60 -3.46 8.78 9.16
CA ASP A 60 -3.27 10.00 8.36
C ASP A 60 -2.06 9.93 7.44
N LYS A 61 -1.67 8.73 7.05
CA LYS A 61 -0.56 8.57 6.13
C LYS A 61 -1.00 8.70 4.68
N VAL A 62 -2.26 8.43 4.40
CA VAL A 62 -2.80 8.54 3.04
C VAL A 62 -4.19 9.16 3.10
N SER A 63 -4.60 9.76 1.97
CA SER A 63 -5.93 10.30 1.83
C SER A 63 -6.93 9.17 1.63
N LEU A 64 -8.22 9.54 1.65
CA LEU A 64 -9.27 8.57 1.40
C LEU A 64 -9.12 7.95 0.01
N MET A 65 -8.88 8.80 -0.98
CA MET A 65 -8.72 8.32 -2.35
C MET A 65 -7.50 7.42 -2.48
N ARG A 66 -6.40 7.83 -1.86
CA ARG A 66 -5.19 7.02 -1.93
C ARG A 66 -5.37 5.68 -1.23
N GLY A 67 -6.07 5.70 -0.10
CA GLY A 67 -6.37 4.45 0.62
C GLY A 67 -7.16 3.49 -0.24
N ALA A 68 -8.16 4.00 -0.95
CA ALA A 68 -8.95 3.17 -1.85
C ALA A 68 -8.08 2.58 -2.94
N GLU A 69 -7.15 3.37 -3.49
CA GLU A 69 -6.25 2.87 -4.51
C GLU A 69 -5.37 1.75 -3.98
N ILE A 70 -4.85 1.91 -2.77
CA ILE A 70 -4.00 0.89 -2.17
C ILE A 70 -4.78 -0.40 -1.97
N ALA A 71 -6.05 -0.28 -1.55
CA ALA A 71 -6.90 -1.44 -1.35
C ALA A 71 -7.44 -1.99 -2.67
N GLU A 72 -7.18 -1.31 -3.77
CA GLU A 72 -7.64 -1.69 -5.11
C GLU A 72 -9.16 -1.81 -5.15
N MET A 73 -9.83 -0.81 -4.61
CA MET A 73 -11.28 -0.76 -4.62
C MET A 73 -11.74 0.68 -4.84
N ASP A 74 -13.01 0.83 -5.20
CA ASP A 74 -13.55 2.17 -5.38
C ASP A 74 -13.75 2.84 -4.03
N ILE A 75 -13.95 4.15 -4.05
CA ILE A 75 -14.04 4.92 -2.82
C ILE A 75 -15.22 4.49 -1.98
N GLU A 76 -16.35 4.18 -2.60
CA GLU A 76 -17.53 3.79 -1.82
C GLU A 76 -17.29 2.48 -1.06
N SER A 77 -16.66 1.52 -1.73
CA SER A 77 -16.34 0.26 -1.07
C SER A 77 -15.33 0.48 0.05
N PHE A 78 -14.37 1.38 -0.16
CA PHE A 78 -13.38 1.66 0.87
C PHE A 78 -14.03 2.33 2.09
N LYS A 79 -14.97 3.24 1.83
CA LYS A 79 -15.71 3.85 2.93
C LYS A 79 -16.47 2.80 3.74
N ASP A 80 -17.06 1.82 3.04
CA ASP A 80 -17.75 0.74 3.72
C ASP A 80 -16.80 -0.04 4.62
N GLU A 81 -15.58 -0.28 4.15
CA GLU A 81 -14.60 -0.98 4.97
C GLU A 81 -14.22 -0.18 6.21
N LEU A 82 -14.11 1.13 6.06
CA LEU A 82 -13.81 1.99 7.20
C LEU A 82 -14.95 1.92 8.22
N GLU A 83 -16.19 1.97 7.74
CA GLU A 83 -17.33 1.91 8.63
C GLU A 83 -17.43 0.59 9.39
N LYS A 84 -17.18 -0.51 8.68
CA LYS A 84 -17.18 -1.82 9.32
C LYS A 84 -16.19 -1.90 10.46
N ARG A 85 -15.10 -1.18 10.34
CA ARG A 85 -14.04 -1.19 11.34
C ARG A 85 -14.16 -0.04 12.32
N GLU A 86 -15.26 0.71 12.21
CA GLU A 86 -15.58 1.81 13.13
C GLU A 86 -14.51 2.89 13.09
N ILE A 87 -14.02 3.19 11.88
CA ILE A 87 -13.05 4.24 11.68
C ILE A 87 -13.76 5.44 11.07
N LEU A 88 -13.62 6.59 11.71
CA LEU A 88 -14.26 7.81 11.24
C LEU A 88 -13.67 8.25 9.92
N ILE A 89 -14.54 8.60 8.99
CA ILE A 89 -14.13 9.16 7.72
C ILE A 89 -13.92 10.65 7.93
N LYS A 90 -12.70 11.10 7.64
CA LYS A 90 -12.34 12.49 7.88
C LYS A 90 -12.79 13.35 6.73
N THR A 91 -13.41 14.47 7.07
CA THR A 91 -13.82 15.37 6.05
C THR A 91 -12.97 16.55 6.18
N ASP A 92 -11.84 16.60 5.78
CA ASP A 92 -11.14 17.71 5.95
C ASP A 92 -10.88 18.29 4.77
N SER A 93 -10.68 19.04 4.87
CA SER A 93 -10.43 19.68 4.08
C SER A 93 -9.93 19.28 3.03
N GLY A 94 -9.93 19.16 2.74
CA GLY A 94 -9.54 18.86 1.80
C GLY A 94 -10.05 17.93 1.08
N ASP A 95 -10.38 17.35 1.31
CA ASP A 95 -10.81 16.38 0.69
C ASP A 95 -11.92 16.22 0.26
N SER A 96 -11.91 16.72 0.75
CA SER A 96 -12.82 16.52 0.58
C SER A 96 -13.69 16.50 0.38
N GLU A 97 -13.83 16.35 0.55
CA GLU A 97 -14.65 16.32 0.61
C GLU A 97 -15.40 16.49 0.50
N GLU A 98 -15.33 16.51 0.63
CA GLU A 98 -16.00 16.58 0.79
C GLU A 98 -16.61 16.67 0.54
N LEU A 99 -16.48 16.41 0.39
CA LEU A 99 -17.10 16.37 0.35
C LEU A 99 -17.75 16.26 0.22
N GLU A 100 -17.85 16.08 0.34
CA GLU A 100 -18.43 15.95 0.50
C GLU A 100 -19.14 15.99 0.62
N LYS A 101 -19.31 16.17 0.61
CA LYS A 101 -19.81 16.24 0.91
C LYS A 101 -20.24 16.18 0.82
N VAL A 102 -20.11 16.03 0.58
CA VAL A 102 -20.36 16.01 0.68
C VAL A 102 -20.61 15.95 0.74
#